data_a9e4d6e2865643eaaf968ba3b1c552d6
#
_entry.id   a9e4d6e2865643eaaf968ba3b1c552d6
#
_cell.length_a   1.000
_cell.length_b   1.000
_cell.length_c   1.000
_cell.angle_alpha   90.00
_cell.angle_beta   90.00
_cell.angle_gamma   90.00
#
_symmetry.space_group_name_H-M   'P 1'
#
loop_
_entity.id
_entity.type
_entity.pdbx_description
1 polymer ?
#
loop_
_entity_poly.entity_id
_entity_poly.type
_entity_poly.pdbx_seq_one_letter_code
_entity_poly.pdbx_strand_id
1 'polypeptide(L)'
;METSHSFDPALFRETLGHYPTGVAVVTAIDDTGRPVGMVVGSFTSVSLDPPLVAYLPTRSSGSYARLRTSRHFCVNVLAADQQDLCGRFASRAEDKFEGVEWEPAAEGSPVLAGAVGWIECEVTEELDGGDHVIVVGRVLDLAVQRPTLPLLFFQGGYGRFALPSPVASSDPELIESAQMAEVVRGPLEALARELGADCSVMARVGDEAVFVSVTSRGGHEAGSLAVGHRIPLIPPVGTVFCAQAPDDEVERWLSRAKASDEDRASFRKNLAAVRRHGYSLSLVPQVSTDRVALMSDYSGVDVMPVHERRIRQMISESASLYEPVLDPDQTHDLHSVIVPMPTDEEQTRLALRLSGLPHGATVERVEEWIAALSRVAHEGAALLRERAGRAAAARP
;
A
#
# COMPACT_ATOMS: atom_id res chain seq x y z
N MET A 1 9.17 -10.14 49.05
CA MET A 1 7.79 -9.79 48.63
C MET A 1 7.83 -9.43 47.16
N GLU A 2 7.61 -10.42 46.28
CA GLU A 2 7.46 -10.16 44.84
C GLU A 2 6.06 -9.56 44.63
N THR A 3 6.03 -8.28 44.27
CA THR A 3 4.78 -7.65 43.80
C THR A 3 4.48 -8.21 42.41
N SER A 4 3.66 -9.25 42.35
CA SER A 4 3.10 -9.74 41.09
C SER A 4 2.22 -8.64 40.49
N HIS A 5 2.77 -7.82 39.62
CA HIS A 5 2.00 -6.91 38.77
C HIS A 5 1.40 -7.76 37.64
N SER A 6 0.15 -8.17 37.79
CA SER A 6 -0.60 -8.78 36.69
C SER A 6 -1.13 -7.67 35.78
N PHE A 7 -0.56 -7.56 34.59
CA PHE A 7 -1.09 -6.68 33.55
C PHE A 7 -2.30 -7.34 32.88
N ASP A 8 -3.26 -6.53 32.44
CA ASP A 8 -4.33 -7.01 31.57
C ASP A 8 -3.71 -7.51 30.24
N PRO A 9 -3.92 -8.79 29.87
CA PRO A 9 -3.38 -9.33 28.62
C PRO A 9 -3.84 -8.59 27.36
N ALA A 10 -5.03 -7.96 27.38
CA ALA A 10 -5.54 -7.19 26.27
C ALA A 10 -4.74 -5.89 26.10
N LEU A 11 -4.54 -5.14 27.20
CA LEU A 11 -3.73 -3.92 27.22
C LEU A 11 -2.27 -4.20 26.81
N PHE A 12 -1.70 -5.34 27.28
CA PHE A 12 -0.35 -5.75 26.92
C PHE A 12 -0.21 -5.96 25.41
N ARG A 13 -1.15 -6.71 24.78
CA ARG A 13 -1.16 -6.95 23.34
C ARG A 13 -1.38 -5.67 22.54
N GLU A 14 -2.30 -4.80 22.99
CA GLU A 14 -2.57 -3.51 22.36
C GLU A 14 -1.31 -2.65 22.35
N THR A 15 -0.65 -2.52 23.50
CA THR A 15 0.58 -1.72 23.64
C THR A 15 1.69 -2.25 22.74
N LEU A 16 1.95 -3.56 22.75
CA LEU A 16 2.98 -4.18 21.89
C LEU A 16 2.59 -4.17 20.41
N GLY A 17 1.30 -4.13 20.08
CA GLY A 17 0.81 -3.97 18.71
C GLY A 17 1.28 -2.68 18.05
N HIS A 18 1.68 -1.65 18.82
CA HIS A 18 2.25 -0.42 18.30
C HIS A 18 3.72 -0.55 17.87
N TYR A 19 4.35 -1.68 18.16
CA TYR A 19 5.70 -1.98 17.69
C TYR A 19 5.63 -2.77 16.37
N PRO A 20 6.00 -2.18 15.22
CA PRO A 20 5.98 -2.88 13.94
C PRO A 20 7.08 -3.95 13.90
N THR A 21 6.74 -5.12 13.36
CA THR A 21 7.70 -6.21 13.17
C THR A 21 7.82 -6.59 11.70
N GLY A 22 8.98 -7.12 11.32
CA GLY A 22 9.10 -7.89 10.09
C GLY A 22 8.27 -9.17 10.18
N VAL A 23 7.96 -9.75 9.03
CA VAL A 23 7.29 -11.06 8.94
C VAL A 23 8.26 -12.08 8.36
N ALA A 24 8.50 -13.15 9.10
CA ALA A 24 9.33 -14.26 8.64
C ALA A 24 8.58 -15.59 8.80
N VAL A 25 8.93 -16.57 7.94
CA VAL A 25 8.51 -17.96 8.08
C VAL A 25 9.72 -18.78 8.49
N VAL A 26 9.66 -19.39 9.67
CA VAL A 26 10.65 -20.37 10.10
C VAL A 26 10.25 -21.74 9.57
N THR A 27 11.14 -22.39 8.84
CA THR A 27 10.92 -23.67 8.16
C THR A 27 11.95 -24.71 8.59
N ALA A 28 11.57 -25.99 8.60
CA ALA A 28 12.47 -27.11 8.82
C ALA A 28 11.91 -28.38 8.16
N ILE A 29 12.70 -29.46 8.16
CA ILE A 29 12.21 -30.82 7.90
C ILE A 29 12.08 -31.51 9.26
N ASP A 30 10.86 -31.98 9.58
CA ASP A 30 10.60 -32.67 10.85
C ASP A 30 11.17 -34.11 10.86
N ASP A 31 11.08 -34.80 11.98
CA ASP A 31 11.56 -36.18 12.19
C ASP A 31 10.85 -37.23 11.31
N THR A 32 9.73 -36.86 10.68
CA THR A 32 9.04 -37.69 9.69
C THR A 32 9.49 -37.45 8.24
N GLY A 33 10.43 -36.50 8.03
CA GLY A 33 10.92 -36.12 6.71
C GLY A 33 9.98 -35.16 5.98
N ARG A 34 8.99 -34.54 6.65
CA ARG A 34 8.04 -33.60 6.05
C ARG A 34 8.43 -32.15 6.33
N PRO A 35 8.24 -31.25 5.37
CA PRO A 35 8.44 -29.85 5.62
C PRO A 35 7.40 -29.30 6.62
N VAL A 36 7.86 -28.43 7.48
CA VAL A 36 7.05 -27.73 8.48
C VAL A 36 7.44 -26.26 8.50
N GLY A 37 6.47 -25.38 8.77
CA GLY A 37 6.73 -23.94 8.85
C GLY A 37 5.75 -23.23 9.75
N MET A 38 6.20 -22.09 10.28
CA MET A 38 5.38 -21.18 11.07
C MET A 38 5.78 -19.73 10.82
N VAL A 39 4.80 -18.84 10.84
CA VAL A 39 5.02 -17.38 10.79
C VAL A 39 5.47 -16.90 12.16
N VAL A 40 6.45 -16.01 12.17
CA VAL A 40 6.91 -15.31 13.36
C VAL A 40 7.12 -13.82 13.07
N GLY A 41 6.74 -12.96 14.00
CA GLY A 41 7.13 -11.55 14.07
C GLY A 41 8.27 -11.31 15.09
N SER A 42 8.68 -12.35 15.78
CA SER A 42 9.64 -12.30 16.90
C SER A 42 11.08 -12.62 16.51
N PHE A 43 11.39 -12.66 15.20
CA PHE A 43 12.74 -12.92 14.71
C PHE A 43 13.67 -11.71 14.96
N THR A 44 14.87 -11.98 15.47
CA THR A 44 15.90 -10.95 15.73
C THR A 44 17.31 -11.49 15.60
N SER A 45 18.27 -10.59 15.30
CA SER A 45 19.69 -10.83 15.43
C SER A 45 20.10 -10.81 16.91
N VAL A 46 20.96 -11.74 17.34
CA VAL A 46 21.45 -11.85 18.73
C VAL A 46 22.92 -11.46 18.81
N SER A 47 23.78 -11.99 17.92
CA SER A 47 25.22 -11.76 17.94
C SER A 47 25.81 -11.78 16.53
N LEU A 48 26.90 -11.04 16.33
CA LEU A 48 27.68 -11.09 15.09
C LEU A 48 28.87 -12.06 15.19
N ASP A 49 29.42 -12.24 16.40
CA ASP A 49 30.55 -13.17 16.63
C ASP A 49 30.36 -13.88 17.97
N PRO A 50 30.00 -15.18 17.98
CA PRO A 50 29.56 -15.95 16.81
C PRO A 50 28.25 -15.42 16.23
N PRO A 51 27.92 -15.67 14.94
CA PRO A 51 26.69 -15.19 14.32
C PRO A 51 25.49 -15.99 14.85
N LEU A 52 24.64 -15.31 15.63
CA LEU A 52 23.46 -15.89 16.27
C LEU A 52 22.20 -15.09 15.96
N VAL A 53 21.11 -15.81 15.81
CA VAL A 53 19.75 -15.26 15.66
C VAL A 53 18.81 -15.92 16.66
N ALA A 54 17.64 -15.30 16.91
CA ALA A 54 16.61 -15.91 17.74
C ALA A 54 15.20 -15.67 17.17
N TYR A 55 14.29 -16.58 17.52
CA TYR A 55 12.85 -16.41 17.33
C TYR A 55 12.09 -17.00 18.53
N LEU A 56 10.86 -16.51 18.77
CA LEU A 56 10.11 -16.82 19.98
C LEU A 56 8.75 -17.47 19.64
N PRO A 57 8.68 -18.81 19.48
CA PRO A 57 7.42 -19.52 19.26
C PRO A 57 6.65 -19.72 20.58
N THR A 58 5.31 -19.73 20.50
CA THR A 58 4.49 -20.16 21.65
C THR A 58 4.66 -21.64 21.92
N ARG A 59 4.72 -22.04 23.20
CA ARG A 59 4.84 -23.45 23.62
C ARG A 59 3.68 -24.32 23.14
N SER A 60 2.49 -23.74 23.01
CA SER A 60 1.28 -24.43 22.54
C SER A 60 1.17 -24.59 21.03
N SER A 61 2.16 -24.08 20.24
CA SER A 61 2.13 -24.16 18.79
C SER A 61 2.39 -25.58 18.28
N GLY A 62 1.42 -26.16 17.57
CA GLY A 62 1.61 -27.45 16.90
C GLY A 62 2.69 -27.42 15.82
N SER A 63 2.86 -26.30 15.11
CA SER A 63 3.95 -26.14 14.14
C SER A 63 5.31 -26.12 14.84
N TYR A 64 5.42 -25.45 16.01
CA TYR A 64 6.65 -25.47 16.79
C TYR A 64 6.98 -26.86 17.34
N ALA A 65 5.97 -27.62 17.81
CA ALA A 65 6.18 -28.98 18.27
C ALA A 65 6.83 -29.89 17.21
N ARG A 66 6.56 -29.63 15.93
CA ARG A 66 7.21 -30.31 14.80
C ARG A 66 8.57 -29.69 14.46
N LEU A 67 8.67 -28.34 14.39
CA LEU A 67 9.93 -27.64 14.09
C LEU A 67 11.06 -28.04 15.03
N ARG A 68 10.78 -28.16 16.33
CA ARG A 68 11.79 -28.50 17.35
C ARG A 68 12.33 -29.94 17.26
N THR A 69 11.75 -30.81 16.43
CA THR A 69 12.31 -32.13 16.16
C THR A 69 13.51 -32.08 15.22
N SER A 70 13.67 -30.97 14.51
CA SER A 70 14.80 -30.71 13.64
C SER A 70 15.94 -30.01 14.38
N ARG A 71 17.18 -30.36 14.03
CA ARG A 71 18.37 -29.65 14.48
C ARG A 71 18.62 -28.37 13.69
N HIS A 72 18.17 -28.33 12.45
CA HIS A 72 18.35 -27.20 11.54
C HIS A 72 17.01 -26.54 11.20
N PHE A 73 17.05 -25.24 11.00
CA PHE A 73 15.89 -24.46 10.54
C PHE A 73 16.35 -23.34 9.59
N CYS A 74 15.44 -22.89 8.74
CA CYS A 74 15.65 -21.72 7.89
C CYS A 74 14.66 -20.63 8.24
N VAL A 75 15.12 -19.40 8.36
CA VAL A 75 14.29 -18.20 8.49
C VAL A 75 14.14 -17.57 7.13
N ASN A 76 12.93 -17.48 6.61
CA ASN A 76 12.60 -16.87 5.34
C ASN A 76 11.93 -15.51 5.60
N VAL A 77 12.60 -14.41 5.24
CA VAL A 77 12.05 -13.05 5.37
C VAL A 77 11.09 -12.81 4.22
N LEU A 78 9.79 -12.66 4.51
CA LEU A 78 8.78 -12.52 3.47
C LEU A 78 8.83 -11.15 2.79
N ALA A 79 8.63 -11.17 1.48
CA ALA A 79 8.48 -9.98 0.66
C ALA A 79 7.07 -9.39 0.81
N ALA A 80 6.92 -8.10 0.51
CA ALA A 80 5.66 -7.36 0.65
C ALA A 80 4.50 -7.94 -0.17
N ASP A 81 4.79 -8.66 -1.26
CA ASP A 81 3.82 -9.34 -2.12
C ASP A 81 3.53 -10.80 -1.70
N GLN A 82 4.10 -11.27 -0.59
CA GLN A 82 3.89 -12.61 -0.06
C GLN A 82 2.89 -12.68 1.12
N GLN A 83 1.92 -11.77 1.17
CA GLN A 83 0.90 -11.74 2.23
C GLN A 83 0.05 -13.03 2.23
N ASP A 84 -0.30 -13.57 1.07
CA ASP A 84 -1.08 -14.82 0.96
C ASP A 84 -0.29 -16.00 1.48
N LEU A 85 1.01 -16.06 1.17
CA LEU A 85 1.93 -17.06 1.71
C LEU A 85 2.01 -16.97 3.25
N CYS A 86 2.11 -15.74 3.79
CA CYS A 86 2.04 -15.51 5.23
C CYS A 86 0.74 -16.05 5.81
N GLY A 87 -0.42 -15.75 5.22
CA GLY A 87 -1.74 -16.26 5.64
C GLY A 87 -1.80 -17.78 5.67
N ARG A 88 -1.22 -18.44 4.67
CA ARG A 88 -1.13 -19.91 4.61
C ARG A 88 -0.33 -20.48 5.78
N PHE A 89 0.85 -19.96 6.07
CA PHE A 89 1.69 -20.43 7.19
C PHE A 89 1.12 -20.05 8.56
N ALA A 90 0.31 -18.99 8.66
CA ALA A 90 -0.42 -18.61 9.88
C ALA A 90 -1.68 -19.47 10.11
N SER A 91 -2.18 -20.17 9.09
CA SER A 91 -3.39 -20.98 9.17
C SER A 91 -3.21 -22.21 10.05
N ARG A 92 -4.33 -22.90 10.36
CA ARG A 92 -4.36 -24.20 11.05
C ARG A 92 -4.34 -25.39 10.09
N ALA A 93 -4.03 -25.17 8.80
CA ALA A 93 -3.94 -26.25 7.82
C ALA A 93 -2.91 -27.30 8.27
N GLU A 94 -3.21 -28.57 8.04
CA GLU A 94 -2.32 -29.69 8.36
C GLU A 94 -1.09 -29.69 7.45
N ASP A 95 -1.29 -29.46 6.16
CA ASP A 95 -0.23 -29.26 5.18
C ASP A 95 -0.19 -27.79 4.71
N LYS A 96 0.77 -27.05 5.24
CA LYS A 96 1.01 -25.66 4.87
C LYS A 96 1.90 -25.49 3.64
N PHE A 97 2.54 -26.57 3.19
CA PHE A 97 3.44 -26.58 2.04
C PHE A 97 2.76 -27.00 0.73
N GLU A 98 1.51 -27.43 0.78
CA GLU A 98 0.77 -27.78 -0.44
C GLU A 98 0.74 -26.59 -1.42
N GLY A 99 1.34 -26.78 -2.63
CA GLY A 99 1.43 -25.75 -3.66
C GLY A 99 2.41 -24.61 -3.35
N VAL A 100 3.26 -24.74 -2.34
CA VAL A 100 4.33 -23.79 -2.02
C VAL A 100 5.62 -24.21 -2.71
N GLU A 101 6.21 -23.32 -3.49
CA GLU A 101 7.51 -23.54 -4.11
C GLU A 101 8.63 -23.27 -3.09
N TRP A 102 9.57 -24.20 -2.99
CA TRP A 102 10.73 -24.10 -2.11
C TRP A 102 11.88 -24.98 -2.60
N GLU A 103 13.08 -24.65 -2.17
CA GLU A 103 14.29 -25.44 -2.42
C GLU A 103 15.00 -25.77 -1.09
N PRO A 104 15.71 -26.90 -0.97
CA PRO A 104 16.48 -27.20 0.23
C PRO A 104 17.72 -26.31 0.32
N ALA A 105 18.01 -25.75 1.49
CA ALA A 105 19.29 -25.17 1.84
C ALA A 105 20.36 -26.29 2.04
N ALA A 106 21.57 -25.94 2.43
CA ALA A 106 22.69 -26.88 2.53
C ALA A 106 22.42 -28.04 3.52
N GLU A 107 21.76 -27.74 4.65
CA GLU A 107 21.37 -28.73 5.67
C GLU A 107 19.92 -29.25 5.48
N GLY A 108 19.30 -28.91 4.35
CA GLY A 108 18.01 -29.40 3.92
C GLY A 108 16.79 -28.61 4.39
N SER A 109 16.96 -27.53 5.13
CA SER A 109 15.85 -26.69 5.55
C SER A 109 15.19 -25.99 4.36
N PRO A 110 13.82 -25.90 4.28
CA PRO A 110 13.16 -25.29 3.14
C PRO A 110 13.43 -23.80 3.03
N VAL A 111 13.93 -23.38 1.88
CA VAL A 111 14.02 -21.97 1.44
C VAL A 111 12.84 -21.65 0.54
N LEU A 112 11.99 -20.73 0.94
CA LEU A 112 10.76 -20.38 0.23
C LEU A 112 11.08 -19.51 -1.00
N ALA A 113 10.50 -19.85 -2.13
CA ALA A 113 10.67 -19.08 -3.35
C ALA A 113 10.13 -17.65 -3.19
N GLY A 114 10.86 -16.67 -3.73
CA GLY A 114 10.47 -15.26 -3.73
C GLY A 114 10.60 -14.53 -2.40
N ALA A 115 11.16 -15.13 -1.35
CA ALA A 115 11.50 -14.45 -0.11
C ALA A 115 12.55 -13.34 -0.37
N VAL A 116 12.58 -12.31 0.46
CA VAL A 116 13.60 -11.24 0.40
C VAL A 116 14.99 -11.84 0.64
N GLY A 117 15.09 -12.68 1.65
CA GLY A 117 16.32 -13.39 1.99
C GLY A 117 16.01 -14.53 2.94
N TRP A 118 17.01 -15.37 3.11
CA TRP A 118 16.91 -16.53 3.99
C TRP A 118 18.17 -16.71 4.83
N ILE A 119 18.02 -17.39 5.96
CA ILE A 119 19.09 -17.63 6.92
C ILE A 119 18.94 -19.07 7.44
N GLU A 120 19.85 -19.97 7.07
CA GLU A 120 19.88 -21.34 7.61
C GLU A 120 20.69 -21.39 8.90
N CYS A 121 20.14 -22.05 9.89
CA CYS A 121 20.67 -22.09 11.25
C CYS A 121 20.68 -23.49 11.85
N GLU A 122 21.62 -23.73 12.76
CA GLU A 122 21.64 -24.84 13.69
C GLU A 122 21.14 -24.37 15.06
N VAL A 123 20.17 -25.08 15.67
CA VAL A 123 19.70 -24.77 17.01
C VAL A 123 20.84 -24.97 18.02
N THR A 124 21.15 -23.93 18.79
CA THR A 124 22.17 -23.98 19.85
C THR A 124 21.57 -24.06 21.24
N GLU A 125 20.47 -23.34 21.49
CA GLU A 125 19.83 -23.26 22.79
C GLU A 125 18.31 -23.07 22.65
N GLU A 126 17.57 -23.64 23.60
CA GLU A 126 16.16 -23.33 23.87
C GLU A 126 16.05 -22.83 25.32
N LEU A 127 15.63 -21.58 25.48
CA LEU A 127 15.52 -20.95 26.79
C LEU A 127 14.04 -20.74 27.15
N ASP A 128 13.76 -20.73 28.47
CA ASP A 128 12.42 -20.45 28.97
C ASP A 128 12.06 -18.96 28.79
N GLY A 129 10.98 -18.70 28.09
CA GLY A 129 10.40 -17.37 27.85
C GLY A 129 8.96 -17.26 28.37
N GLY A 130 8.58 -18.01 29.42
CA GLY A 130 7.22 -18.02 29.94
C GLY A 130 6.30 -18.89 29.10
N ASP A 131 5.25 -18.32 28.47
CA ASP A 131 4.36 -19.02 27.53
C ASP A 131 5.00 -19.23 26.15
N HIS A 132 6.21 -18.69 25.94
CA HIS A 132 7.04 -18.86 24.75
C HIS A 132 8.33 -19.62 25.07
N VAL A 133 9.03 -20.02 24.03
CA VAL A 133 10.41 -20.53 24.08
C VAL A 133 11.27 -19.53 23.31
N ILE A 134 12.45 -19.22 23.80
CA ILE A 134 13.45 -18.45 23.06
C ILE A 134 14.37 -19.45 22.38
N VAL A 135 14.24 -19.60 21.06
CA VAL A 135 15.09 -20.50 20.28
C VAL A 135 16.25 -19.69 19.71
N VAL A 136 17.47 -20.06 20.09
CA VAL A 136 18.71 -19.46 19.58
C VAL A 136 19.31 -20.38 18.53
N GLY A 137 19.65 -19.82 17.38
CA GLY A 137 20.29 -20.53 16.28
C GLY A 137 21.60 -19.89 15.88
N ARG A 138 22.60 -20.73 15.64
CA ARG A 138 23.85 -20.35 15.01
C ARG A 138 23.67 -20.32 13.51
N VAL A 139 24.00 -19.21 12.86
CA VAL A 139 23.90 -19.06 11.41
C VAL A 139 24.96 -19.95 10.74
N LEU A 140 24.51 -20.73 9.77
CA LEU A 140 25.33 -21.61 8.96
C LEU A 140 25.55 -21.03 7.56
N ASP A 141 24.45 -20.53 6.95
CA ASP A 141 24.47 -19.91 5.63
C ASP A 141 23.33 -18.90 5.52
N LEU A 142 23.45 -17.93 4.63
CA LEU A 142 22.45 -16.88 4.40
C LEU A 142 22.62 -16.25 3.01
N ALA A 143 21.51 -15.79 2.43
CA ALA A 143 21.55 -14.99 1.21
C ALA A 143 20.38 -14.01 1.11
N VAL A 144 20.63 -12.90 0.42
CA VAL A 144 19.56 -12.06 -0.12
C VAL A 144 19.13 -12.66 -1.46
N GLN A 145 17.91 -13.20 -1.52
CA GLN A 145 17.39 -13.89 -2.70
C GLN A 145 16.73 -12.90 -3.68
N ARG A 146 15.98 -11.95 -3.15
CA ARG A 146 15.27 -10.92 -3.93
C ARG A 146 15.36 -9.57 -3.24
N PRO A 147 16.11 -8.59 -3.77
CA PRO A 147 16.22 -7.25 -3.18
C PRO A 147 14.91 -6.47 -3.40
N THR A 148 13.91 -6.72 -2.55
CA THR A 148 12.59 -6.08 -2.58
C THR A 148 12.17 -5.68 -1.17
N LEU A 149 11.06 -4.93 -1.05
CA LEU A 149 10.55 -4.48 0.24
C LEU A 149 10.00 -5.65 1.06
N PRO A 150 10.29 -5.71 2.36
CA PRO A 150 9.79 -6.76 3.24
C PRO A 150 8.30 -6.55 3.58
N LEU A 151 7.63 -7.64 3.93
CA LEU A 151 6.31 -7.61 4.56
C LEU A 151 6.45 -7.19 6.02
N LEU A 152 5.64 -6.22 6.45
CA LEU A 152 5.57 -5.76 7.83
C LEU A 152 4.23 -6.14 8.46
N PHE A 153 4.24 -6.32 9.78
CA PHE A 153 3.05 -6.50 10.60
C PHE A 153 2.95 -5.39 11.64
N PHE A 154 1.79 -4.73 11.72
CA PHE A 154 1.53 -3.62 12.64
C PHE A 154 0.05 -3.57 13.01
N GLN A 155 -0.27 -3.50 14.30
CA GLN A 155 -1.64 -3.35 14.84
C GLN A 155 -2.67 -4.36 14.25
N GLY A 156 -2.24 -5.61 14.06
CA GLY A 156 -3.12 -6.65 13.51
C GLY A 156 -3.27 -6.62 11.97
N GLY A 157 -2.60 -5.70 11.28
CA GLY A 157 -2.59 -5.57 9.83
C GLY A 157 -1.22 -5.81 9.20
N TYR A 158 -1.21 -6.13 7.92
CA TYR A 158 0.01 -6.20 7.12
C TYR A 158 0.25 -4.88 6.40
N GLY A 159 1.52 -4.50 6.29
CA GLY A 159 1.96 -3.28 5.63
C GLY A 159 3.26 -3.48 4.86
N ARG A 160 3.68 -2.43 4.18
CA ARG A 160 4.97 -2.39 3.48
C ARG A 160 5.83 -1.30 4.11
N PHE A 161 7.14 -1.51 4.08
CA PHE A 161 8.06 -0.43 4.30
C PHE A 161 8.03 0.47 3.04
N ALA A 162 7.51 1.69 3.18
CA ALA A 162 7.72 2.70 2.15
C ALA A 162 9.10 3.30 2.38
N LEU A 163 10.02 3.10 1.46
CA LEU A 163 11.24 3.90 1.46
C LEU A 163 10.80 5.36 1.34
N PRO A 164 11.22 6.25 2.25
CA PRO A 164 11.08 7.67 1.97
C PRO A 164 11.82 7.88 0.65
N SER A 165 11.10 8.32 -0.40
CA SER A 165 11.78 8.83 -1.58
C SER A 165 12.78 9.88 -1.08
N PRO A 166 14.05 9.87 -1.49
CA PRO A 166 14.99 10.93 -1.15
C PRO A 166 14.45 12.32 -1.49
N VAL A 167 13.50 12.41 -2.41
CA VAL A 167 12.75 13.60 -2.79
C VAL A 167 11.55 13.86 -1.86
N ALA A 168 11.01 12.84 -1.19
CA ALA A 168 9.85 12.97 -0.29
C ALA A 168 10.24 13.17 1.19
N SER A 169 11.46 12.85 1.59
CA SER A 169 11.89 12.89 3.00
C SER A 169 12.03 14.31 3.58
N SER A 170 11.90 15.34 2.77
CA SER A 170 11.99 16.74 3.20
C SER A 170 10.88 17.63 2.64
N ASP A 171 9.80 17.05 2.10
CA ASP A 171 8.67 17.82 1.59
C ASP A 171 7.60 17.97 2.69
N PRO A 172 7.54 19.15 3.37
CA PRO A 172 6.57 19.39 4.43
C PRO A 172 5.11 19.28 3.93
N GLU A 173 4.86 19.61 2.65
CA GLU A 173 3.52 19.54 2.05
C GLU A 173 3.02 18.09 1.95
N LEU A 174 3.92 17.16 1.61
CA LEU A 174 3.57 15.74 1.55
C LEU A 174 3.27 15.17 2.94
N ILE A 175 4.09 15.50 3.94
CA ILE A 175 3.89 15.04 5.32
C ILE A 175 2.55 15.54 5.86
N GLU A 176 2.27 16.83 5.68
CA GLU A 176 1.01 17.44 6.12
C GLU A 176 -0.18 16.84 5.37
N SER A 177 -0.08 16.64 4.06
CA SER A 177 -1.12 16.01 3.25
C SER A 177 -1.40 14.57 3.68
N ALA A 178 -0.37 13.80 4.03
CA ALA A 178 -0.53 12.44 4.56
C ALA A 178 -1.24 12.44 5.92
N GLN A 179 -0.90 13.39 6.80
CA GLN A 179 -1.59 13.57 8.09
C GLN A 179 -3.06 14.00 7.92
N MET A 180 -3.34 14.85 6.92
CA MET A 180 -4.70 15.24 6.57
C MET A 180 -5.50 14.04 6.02
N ALA A 181 -4.89 13.20 5.18
CA ALA A 181 -5.54 12.03 4.59
C ALA A 181 -5.95 10.97 5.62
N GLU A 182 -5.27 10.91 6.78
CA GLU A 182 -5.58 9.94 7.85
C GLU A 182 -7.00 10.08 8.40
N VAL A 183 -7.62 11.28 8.33
CA VAL A 183 -8.98 11.49 8.83
C VAL A 183 -10.05 10.75 8.04
N VAL A 184 -9.80 10.45 6.76
CA VAL A 184 -10.73 9.75 5.88
C VAL A 184 -10.43 8.27 5.73
N ARG A 185 -9.38 7.76 6.36
CA ARG A 185 -8.95 6.37 6.24
C ARG A 185 -10.06 5.38 6.60
N GLY A 186 -10.64 5.47 7.80
CA GLY A 186 -11.72 4.60 8.23
C GLY A 186 -12.97 4.65 7.32
N PRO A 187 -13.51 5.84 7.01
CA PRO A 187 -14.59 5.99 6.05
C PRO A 187 -14.27 5.42 4.65
N LEU A 188 -13.04 5.61 4.13
CA LEU A 188 -12.63 5.05 2.84
C LEU A 188 -12.51 3.52 2.86
N GLU A 189 -12.00 2.93 3.94
CA GLU A 189 -11.97 1.48 4.11
C GLU A 189 -13.37 0.88 4.18
N ALA A 190 -14.32 1.58 4.80
CA ALA A 190 -15.72 1.17 4.82
C ALA A 190 -16.33 1.24 3.42
N LEU A 191 -16.11 2.34 2.70
CA LEU A 191 -16.60 2.53 1.33
C LEU A 191 -16.01 1.49 0.36
N ALA A 192 -14.71 1.20 0.45
CA ALA A 192 -14.04 0.19 -0.37
C ALA A 192 -14.68 -1.20 -0.19
N ARG A 193 -15.01 -1.56 1.06
CA ARG A 193 -15.71 -2.84 1.36
C ARG A 193 -17.15 -2.86 0.86
N GLU A 194 -17.87 -1.76 1.00
CA GLU A 194 -19.27 -1.61 0.55
C GLU A 194 -19.39 -1.75 -0.97
N LEU A 195 -18.54 -1.02 -1.70
CA LEU A 195 -18.60 -0.94 -3.15
C LEU A 195 -17.84 -2.07 -3.85
N GLY A 196 -16.96 -2.79 -3.15
CA GLY A 196 -16.07 -3.77 -3.75
C GLY A 196 -15.05 -3.15 -4.71
N ALA A 197 -14.64 -1.91 -4.45
CA ALA A 197 -13.76 -1.09 -5.28
C ALA A 197 -12.52 -0.67 -4.49
N ASP A 198 -11.48 -0.21 -5.20
CA ASP A 198 -10.30 0.37 -4.58
C ASP A 198 -10.53 1.85 -4.29
N CYS A 199 -10.16 2.27 -3.08
CA CYS A 199 -10.20 3.68 -2.68
C CYS A 199 -8.80 4.22 -2.44
N SER A 200 -8.55 5.46 -2.82
CA SER A 200 -7.27 6.11 -2.54
C SER A 200 -7.44 7.61 -2.28
N VAL A 201 -6.46 8.17 -1.55
CA VAL A 201 -6.31 9.60 -1.37
C VAL A 201 -5.10 10.07 -2.15
N MET A 202 -5.30 11.06 -2.97
CA MET A 202 -4.27 11.73 -3.77
C MET A 202 -4.02 13.11 -3.17
N ALA A 203 -2.75 13.46 -2.94
CA ALA A 203 -2.32 14.78 -2.54
C ALA A 203 -1.64 15.48 -3.72
N ARG A 204 -1.91 16.77 -3.88
CA ARG A 204 -1.12 17.60 -4.76
C ARG A 204 0.15 18.04 -4.04
N VAL A 205 1.30 17.76 -4.63
CA VAL A 205 2.62 18.16 -4.14
C VAL A 205 3.37 18.77 -5.32
N GLY A 206 3.49 20.09 -5.34
CA GLY A 206 4.05 20.79 -6.49
C GLY A 206 3.29 20.48 -7.79
N ASP A 207 3.99 19.89 -8.75
CA ASP A 207 3.48 19.53 -10.08
C ASP A 207 3.07 18.07 -10.24
N GLU A 208 2.87 17.35 -9.13
CA GLU A 208 2.53 15.93 -9.09
C GLU A 208 1.32 15.66 -8.19
N ALA A 209 0.59 14.59 -8.51
CA ALA A 209 -0.34 13.94 -7.60
C ALA A 209 0.36 12.74 -6.97
N VAL A 210 0.37 12.69 -5.63
CA VAL A 210 0.99 11.63 -4.85
C VAL A 210 -0.09 10.83 -4.13
N PHE A 211 -0.07 9.51 -4.24
CA PHE A 211 -0.98 8.66 -3.49
C PHE A 211 -0.53 8.55 -2.05
N VAL A 212 -1.23 9.20 -1.13
CA VAL A 212 -0.90 9.24 0.31
C VAL A 212 -1.63 8.19 1.13
N SER A 213 -2.71 7.62 0.59
CA SER A 213 -3.42 6.48 1.18
C SER A 213 -4.03 5.64 0.06
N VAL A 214 -3.95 4.33 0.18
CA VAL A 214 -4.55 3.37 -0.77
C VAL A 214 -5.17 2.24 0.02
N THR A 215 -6.45 1.96 -0.24
CA THR A 215 -7.19 0.82 0.29
C THR A 215 -7.55 -0.08 -0.88
N SER A 216 -6.96 -1.26 -0.96
CA SER A 216 -7.23 -2.26 -1.99
C SER A 216 -7.88 -3.49 -1.39
N ARG A 217 -8.84 -4.08 -2.09
CA ARG A 217 -9.64 -5.20 -1.59
C ARG A 217 -9.08 -6.58 -1.91
N GLY A 218 -8.14 -6.73 -2.76
CA GLY A 218 -7.64 -8.05 -3.16
C GLY A 218 -6.28 -8.00 -3.76
N GLY A 219 -5.57 -9.12 -3.62
CA GLY A 219 -4.18 -9.34 -3.98
C GLY A 219 -3.69 -8.49 -5.15
N HIS A 220 -2.50 -7.99 -4.98
CA HIS A 220 -1.86 -7.06 -5.89
C HIS A 220 -1.66 -7.72 -7.25
N GLU A 221 -2.55 -7.43 -8.20
CA GLU A 221 -2.19 -7.61 -9.60
C GLU A 221 -1.01 -6.69 -9.91
N ALA A 222 -0.08 -7.18 -10.72
CA ALA A 222 1.06 -6.40 -11.19
C ALA A 222 0.54 -5.10 -11.82
N GLY A 223 0.84 -3.95 -11.19
CA GLY A 223 0.36 -2.63 -11.63
C GLY A 223 -0.59 -1.91 -10.67
N SER A 224 -0.92 -2.48 -9.50
CA SER A 224 -1.74 -1.76 -8.51
C SER A 224 -0.99 -0.54 -7.96
N LEU A 225 -1.70 0.58 -7.84
CA LEU A 225 -1.17 1.82 -7.25
C LEU A 225 -0.76 1.59 -5.80
N ALA A 226 0.43 2.07 -5.43
CA ALA A 226 0.95 1.99 -4.07
C ALA A 226 1.00 3.37 -3.42
N VAL A 227 1.01 3.41 -2.09
CA VAL A 227 1.31 4.65 -1.36
C VAL A 227 2.70 5.16 -1.77
N GLY A 228 2.80 6.46 -2.01
CA GLY A 228 4.01 7.11 -2.53
C GLY A 228 4.10 7.12 -4.06
N HIS A 229 3.20 6.44 -4.78
CA HIS A 229 3.14 6.53 -6.24
C HIS A 229 2.85 7.95 -6.67
N ARG A 230 3.57 8.43 -7.69
CA ARG A 230 3.48 9.80 -8.21
C ARG A 230 2.94 9.79 -9.62
N ILE A 231 2.11 10.76 -9.95
CA ILE A 231 1.60 10.99 -11.30
C ILE A 231 1.81 12.47 -11.64
N PRO A 232 2.46 12.80 -12.76
CA PRO A 232 2.66 14.19 -13.13
C PRO A 232 1.31 14.86 -13.45
N LEU A 233 1.10 16.06 -12.92
CA LEU A 233 -0.08 16.88 -13.22
C LEU A 233 0.09 17.52 -14.60
N ILE A 234 -0.21 16.75 -15.63
CA ILE A 234 -0.19 17.15 -17.04
C ILE A 234 -1.59 16.96 -17.60
N PRO A 235 -2.19 17.93 -18.29
CA PRO A 235 -3.53 17.77 -18.86
C PRO A 235 -3.68 16.49 -19.69
N PRO A 236 -4.78 15.73 -19.54
CA PRO A 236 -5.97 16.00 -18.71
C PRO A 236 -5.83 15.57 -17.23
N VAL A 237 -4.72 14.93 -16.85
CA VAL A 237 -4.48 14.51 -15.45
C VAL A 237 -4.35 15.74 -14.54
N GLY A 238 -5.03 15.70 -13.41
CA GLY A 238 -4.99 16.78 -12.42
C GLY A 238 -6.08 17.83 -12.57
N THR A 239 -7.04 17.64 -13.48
CA THR A 239 -8.16 18.56 -13.68
C THR A 239 -8.87 18.90 -12.37
N VAL A 240 -9.06 17.89 -11.46
CA VAL A 240 -9.70 18.10 -10.15
C VAL A 240 -8.91 19.05 -9.25
N PHE A 241 -7.58 19.04 -9.31
CA PHE A 241 -6.72 19.93 -8.52
C PHE A 241 -6.66 21.34 -9.09
N CYS A 242 -6.84 21.49 -10.42
CA CYS A 242 -6.81 22.77 -11.09
C CYS A 242 -8.19 23.43 -11.23
N ALA A 243 -9.27 22.71 -10.86
CA ALA A 243 -10.64 23.21 -11.05
C ALA A 243 -10.92 24.51 -10.30
N GLN A 244 -10.34 24.69 -9.12
CA GLN A 244 -10.50 25.89 -8.29
C GLN A 244 -9.25 26.80 -8.30
N ALA A 245 -8.23 26.45 -9.09
CA ALA A 245 -7.00 27.22 -9.15
C ALA A 245 -7.19 28.56 -9.90
N PRO A 246 -6.40 29.61 -9.57
CA PRO A 246 -6.34 30.85 -10.33
C PRO A 246 -5.97 30.64 -11.79
N ASP A 247 -6.38 31.58 -12.66
CA ASP A 247 -6.19 31.43 -14.11
C ASP A 247 -4.72 31.33 -14.53
N ASP A 248 -3.81 32.01 -13.85
CA ASP A 248 -2.36 31.93 -14.13
C ASP A 248 -1.81 30.52 -13.81
N GLU A 249 -2.34 29.87 -12.82
CA GLU A 249 -1.98 28.50 -12.47
C GLU A 249 -2.58 27.48 -13.46
N VAL A 250 -3.82 27.69 -13.88
CA VAL A 250 -4.44 26.91 -14.94
C VAL A 250 -3.63 27.00 -16.23
N GLU A 251 -3.20 28.19 -16.63
CA GLU A 251 -2.37 28.34 -17.82
C GLU A 251 -0.99 27.68 -17.68
N ARG A 252 -0.38 27.73 -16.49
CA ARG A 252 0.85 26.98 -16.19
C ARG A 252 0.63 25.46 -16.32
N TRP A 253 -0.48 24.95 -15.79
CA TRP A 253 -0.83 23.53 -15.93
C TRP A 253 -1.06 23.15 -17.40
N LEU A 254 -1.83 23.94 -18.16
CA LEU A 254 -2.08 23.72 -19.58
C LEU A 254 -0.78 23.73 -20.42
N SER A 255 0.19 24.56 -20.04
CA SER A 255 1.48 24.66 -20.76
C SER A 255 2.37 23.42 -20.59
N ARG A 256 2.10 22.55 -19.61
CA ARG A 256 2.86 21.32 -19.40
C ARG A 256 2.61 20.25 -20.46
N ALA A 257 1.44 20.28 -21.10
CA ALA A 257 1.15 19.45 -22.25
C ALA A 257 1.77 20.05 -23.51
N LYS A 258 2.51 19.25 -24.27
CA LYS A 258 2.88 19.58 -25.65
C LYS A 258 1.69 19.24 -26.54
N ALA A 259 0.67 20.09 -26.52
CA ALA A 259 -0.63 19.84 -27.11
C ALA A 259 -0.92 20.85 -28.23
N SER A 260 -1.70 20.42 -29.22
CA SER A 260 -2.27 21.29 -30.26
C SER A 260 -3.28 22.28 -29.66
N ASP A 261 -3.68 23.29 -30.41
CA ASP A 261 -4.72 24.24 -29.97
C ASP A 261 -6.06 23.54 -29.76
N GLU A 262 -6.37 22.47 -30.52
CA GLU A 262 -7.56 21.64 -30.39
C GLU A 262 -7.53 20.85 -29.05
N ASP A 263 -6.39 20.23 -28.73
CA ASP A 263 -6.24 19.51 -27.46
C ASP A 263 -6.35 20.47 -26.27
N ARG A 264 -5.76 21.65 -26.37
CA ARG A 264 -5.86 22.70 -25.33
C ARG A 264 -7.31 23.15 -25.11
N ALA A 265 -8.08 23.28 -26.19
CA ALA A 265 -9.52 23.59 -26.11
C ALA A 265 -10.27 22.44 -25.40
N SER A 266 -9.92 21.18 -25.70
CA SER A 266 -10.47 20.01 -25.03
C SER A 266 -10.15 20.00 -23.53
N PHE A 267 -8.91 20.28 -23.14
CA PHE A 267 -8.53 20.36 -21.72
C PHE A 267 -9.29 21.46 -20.97
N ARG A 268 -9.50 22.63 -21.59
CA ARG A 268 -10.33 23.70 -20.99
C ARG A 268 -11.79 23.28 -20.88
N LYS A 269 -12.33 22.53 -21.84
CA LYS A 269 -13.68 21.98 -21.77
C LYS A 269 -13.81 20.99 -20.59
N ASN A 270 -12.83 20.09 -20.43
CA ASN A 270 -12.77 19.15 -19.32
C ASN A 270 -12.70 19.88 -17.97
N LEU A 271 -11.85 20.89 -17.88
CA LEU A 271 -11.75 21.72 -16.67
C LEU A 271 -13.08 22.42 -16.33
N ALA A 272 -13.78 22.97 -17.34
CA ALA A 272 -15.07 23.58 -17.16
C ALA A 272 -16.15 22.57 -16.71
N ALA A 273 -16.07 21.32 -17.19
CA ALA A 273 -16.94 20.26 -16.75
C ALA A 273 -16.73 19.95 -15.27
N VAL A 274 -15.47 19.75 -14.83
CA VAL A 274 -15.13 19.49 -13.41
C VAL A 274 -15.52 20.68 -12.53
N ARG A 275 -15.29 21.90 -12.96
CA ARG A 275 -15.77 23.11 -12.23
C ARG A 275 -17.28 23.11 -12.00
N ARG A 276 -18.05 22.63 -12.98
CA ARG A 276 -19.51 22.60 -12.92
C ARG A 276 -20.05 21.46 -12.06
N HIS A 277 -19.45 20.28 -12.21
CA HIS A 277 -19.97 19.04 -11.60
C HIS A 277 -19.35 18.73 -10.24
N GLY A 278 -18.14 19.25 -9.95
CA GLY A 278 -17.45 19.01 -8.68
C GLY A 278 -16.76 17.63 -8.60
N TYR A 279 -16.63 16.92 -9.71
CA TYR A 279 -15.94 15.63 -9.79
C TYR A 279 -15.26 15.45 -11.14
N SER A 280 -14.36 14.48 -11.24
CA SER A 280 -13.69 14.08 -12.47
C SER A 280 -13.94 12.60 -12.74
N LEU A 281 -14.21 12.26 -13.99
CA LEU A 281 -14.40 10.90 -14.48
C LEU A 281 -13.33 10.54 -15.51
N SER A 282 -12.92 9.29 -15.54
CA SER A 282 -12.12 8.75 -16.64
C SER A 282 -12.61 7.36 -17.05
N LEU A 283 -12.59 7.10 -18.36
CA LEU A 283 -12.93 5.79 -18.94
C LEU A 283 -11.72 4.86 -18.90
N VAL A 284 -11.98 3.55 -18.95
CA VAL A 284 -10.95 2.54 -19.16
C VAL A 284 -10.37 2.70 -20.57
N PRO A 285 -9.02 2.84 -20.72
CA PRO A 285 -8.40 2.86 -22.03
C PRO A 285 -8.65 1.52 -22.76
N GLN A 286 -9.09 1.55 -24.00
CA GLN A 286 -9.27 0.34 -24.80
C GLN A 286 -7.96 -0.32 -25.28
N VAL A 287 -6.78 0.20 -24.87
CA VAL A 287 -5.48 -0.25 -25.41
C VAL A 287 -4.45 -0.45 -24.29
N SER A 288 -3.94 -1.67 -24.26
CA SER A 288 -2.63 -2.23 -23.84
C SER A 288 -2.10 -2.02 -22.42
N THR A 289 -1.66 -3.15 -21.87
CA THR A 289 -0.77 -3.40 -20.71
C THR A 289 0.46 -2.48 -20.62
N ASP A 290 0.94 -1.92 -21.73
CA ASP A 290 2.13 -1.05 -21.80
C ASP A 290 1.95 0.30 -21.06
N ARG A 291 0.72 0.79 -20.92
CA ARG A 291 0.44 2.06 -20.22
C ARG A 291 0.61 1.96 -18.71
N VAL A 292 0.20 0.84 -18.14
CA VAL A 292 0.32 0.60 -16.69
C VAL A 292 1.79 0.44 -16.32
N ALA A 293 2.56 -0.29 -17.13
CA ALA A 293 4.01 -0.47 -16.93
C ALA A 293 4.76 0.87 -17.00
N LEU A 294 4.48 1.72 -18.01
CA LEU A 294 5.11 3.04 -18.16
C LEU A 294 4.77 4.00 -17.02
N MET A 295 3.56 3.96 -16.48
CA MET A 295 3.17 4.78 -15.32
C MET A 295 3.81 4.25 -14.03
N SER A 296 4.02 2.94 -13.91
CA SER A 296 4.78 2.35 -12.81
C SER A 296 6.25 2.79 -12.84
N ASP A 297 6.84 2.88 -14.02
CA ASP A 297 8.23 3.33 -14.22
C ASP A 297 8.46 4.79 -13.84
N TYR A 298 7.41 5.65 -13.93
CA TYR A 298 7.51 7.05 -13.50
C TYR A 298 7.72 7.20 -12.00
N SER A 299 7.29 6.24 -11.20
CA SER A 299 7.48 6.25 -9.74
C SER A 299 8.92 5.94 -9.30
N GLY A 300 9.80 5.55 -10.24
CA GLY A 300 11.22 5.29 -9.99
C GLY A 300 12.04 6.58 -9.89
N VAL A 301 13.10 6.54 -9.05
CA VAL A 301 13.96 7.69 -8.72
C VAL A 301 14.78 8.20 -9.93
N ASP A 302 14.88 7.40 -11.01
CA ASP A 302 15.71 7.69 -12.20
C ASP A 302 14.89 7.57 -13.50
N VAL A 303 13.88 8.43 -13.67
CA VAL A 303 13.15 8.47 -14.96
C VAL A 303 14.04 9.13 -16.02
N MET A 304 14.51 8.34 -16.99
CA MET A 304 15.26 8.84 -18.13
C MET A 304 14.45 9.90 -18.88
N PRO A 305 15.06 11.02 -19.35
CA PRO A 305 14.36 12.10 -20.07
C PRO A 305 13.55 11.64 -21.29
N VAL A 306 13.90 10.48 -21.86
CA VAL A 306 13.16 9.86 -22.97
C VAL A 306 11.85 9.25 -22.46
N HIS A 307 11.86 8.59 -21.32
CA HIS A 307 10.66 8.00 -20.70
C HIS A 307 9.71 9.10 -20.22
N GLU A 308 10.22 10.14 -19.59
CA GLU A 308 9.42 11.29 -19.17
C GLU A 308 8.68 11.94 -20.36
N ARG A 309 9.35 12.15 -21.48
CA ARG A 309 8.72 12.70 -22.70
C ARG A 309 7.63 11.78 -23.25
N ARG A 310 7.85 10.46 -23.24
CA ARG A 310 6.87 9.47 -23.70
C ARG A 310 5.63 9.44 -22.78
N ILE A 311 5.82 9.51 -21.48
CA ILE A 311 4.74 9.58 -20.49
C ILE A 311 3.92 10.86 -20.68
N ARG A 312 4.56 12.01 -20.83
CA ARG A 312 3.89 13.30 -21.11
C ARG A 312 3.03 13.25 -22.37
N GLN A 313 3.57 12.67 -23.43
CA GLN A 313 2.85 12.51 -24.70
C GLN A 313 1.63 11.59 -24.52
N MET A 314 1.82 10.43 -23.91
CA MET A 314 0.76 9.44 -23.67
C MET A 314 -0.37 10.01 -22.79
N ILE A 315 -0.05 10.78 -21.75
CA ILE A 315 -1.04 11.46 -20.92
C ILE A 315 -1.83 12.46 -21.75
N SER A 316 -1.17 13.30 -22.56
CA SER A 316 -1.83 14.30 -23.39
C SER A 316 -2.75 13.68 -24.44
N GLU A 317 -2.36 12.55 -25.04
CA GLU A 317 -3.17 11.78 -26.01
C GLU A 317 -4.41 11.10 -25.38
N SER A 318 -4.50 11.06 -24.06
CA SER A 318 -5.63 10.45 -23.34
C SER A 318 -6.82 11.41 -23.11
N ALA A 319 -6.81 12.60 -23.66
CA ALA A 319 -7.82 13.65 -23.43
C ALA A 319 -9.27 13.18 -23.62
N SER A 320 -9.53 12.34 -24.64
CA SER A 320 -10.86 11.81 -24.93
C SER A 320 -11.41 10.82 -23.90
N LEU A 321 -10.54 10.31 -23.02
CA LEU A 321 -10.94 9.39 -21.95
C LEU A 321 -11.42 10.11 -20.69
N TYR A 322 -11.18 11.42 -20.60
CA TYR A 322 -11.51 12.24 -19.43
C TYR A 322 -12.78 13.05 -19.66
N GLU A 323 -13.55 13.19 -18.60
CA GLU A 323 -14.82 13.91 -18.55
C GLU A 323 -15.77 13.49 -19.68
N PRO A 324 -16.02 12.17 -19.83
CA PRO A 324 -16.93 11.69 -20.87
C PRO A 324 -18.37 12.19 -20.61
N VAL A 325 -19.09 12.46 -21.69
CA VAL A 325 -20.53 12.61 -21.61
C VAL A 325 -21.11 11.19 -21.56
N LEU A 326 -21.68 10.83 -20.41
CA LEU A 326 -22.29 9.52 -20.24
C LEU A 326 -23.65 9.48 -20.91
N ASP A 327 -23.84 8.51 -21.80
CA ASP A 327 -25.12 8.25 -22.48
C ASP A 327 -26.02 7.44 -21.51
N PRO A 328 -27.20 7.93 -21.13
CA PRO A 328 -28.10 7.23 -20.21
C PRO A 328 -28.62 5.89 -20.75
N ASP A 329 -28.62 5.70 -22.07
CA ASP A 329 -29.09 4.48 -22.71
C ASP A 329 -27.96 3.43 -22.91
N GLN A 330 -26.73 3.72 -22.43
CA GLN A 330 -25.58 2.84 -22.56
C GLN A 330 -24.95 2.54 -21.19
N THR A 331 -24.15 1.48 -21.17
CA THR A 331 -23.30 1.17 -20.02
C THR A 331 -21.86 1.66 -20.27
N HIS A 332 -21.16 1.98 -19.19
CA HIS A 332 -19.84 2.60 -19.23
C HIS A 332 -18.82 1.84 -18.37
N ASP A 333 -17.60 1.75 -18.87
CA ASP A 333 -16.46 1.20 -18.14
C ASP A 333 -15.59 2.33 -17.62
N LEU A 334 -15.69 2.63 -16.33
CA LEU A 334 -14.93 3.69 -15.71
C LEU A 334 -13.60 3.17 -15.18
N HIS A 335 -12.53 3.91 -15.47
CA HIS A 335 -11.21 3.71 -14.87
C HIS A 335 -11.16 4.33 -13.48
N SER A 336 -11.74 5.52 -13.30
CA SER A 336 -11.80 6.18 -12.00
C SER A 336 -12.90 7.22 -11.88
N VAL A 337 -13.35 7.41 -10.64
CA VAL A 337 -14.13 8.57 -10.17
C VAL A 337 -13.26 9.31 -9.16
N ILE A 338 -13.09 10.62 -9.32
CA ILE A 338 -12.27 11.45 -8.43
C ILE A 338 -13.11 12.64 -7.96
N VAL A 339 -13.10 12.90 -6.64
CA VAL A 339 -13.74 14.07 -6.04
C VAL A 339 -12.72 14.87 -5.24
N PRO A 340 -12.75 16.21 -5.28
CA PRO A 340 -11.89 17.01 -4.42
C PRO A 340 -12.37 16.88 -2.95
N MET A 341 -11.45 16.88 -2.01
CA MET A 341 -11.78 17.05 -0.60
C MET A 341 -11.80 18.55 -0.29
N PRO A 342 -12.97 19.11 0.08
CA PRO A 342 -13.08 20.54 0.35
C PRO A 342 -12.21 20.94 1.54
N THR A 343 -11.34 21.92 1.36
CA THR A 343 -10.55 22.55 2.42
C THR A 343 -10.88 24.03 2.46
N ASP A 344 -10.48 24.73 3.53
CA ASP A 344 -10.64 26.18 3.62
C ASP A 344 -9.58 26.94 2.79
N GLU A 345 -8.73 26.22 2.08
CA GLU A 345 -7.73 26.77 1.17
C GLU A 345 -8.35 27.04 -0.21
N GLU A 346 -7.82 28.06 -0.90
CA GLU A 346 -8.25 28.42 -2.27
C GLU A 346 -7.95 27.33 -3.30
N GLN A 347 -7.07 26.37 -2.96
CA GLN A 347 -6.64 25.31 -3.86
C GLN A 347 -7.00 23.94 -3.31
N THR A 348 -7.43 23.05 -4.18
CA THR A 348 -7.65 21.64 -3.85
C THR A 348 -6.32 20.96 -3.54
N ARG A 349 -6.12 20.56 -2.29
CA ARG A 349 -4.91 19.90 -1.82
C ARG A 349 -5.01 18.39 -1.84
N LEU A 350 -6.19 17.87 -1.50
CA LEU A 350 -6.49 16.44 -1.47
C LEU A 350 -7.67 16.10 -2.38
N ALA A 351 -7.60 14.93 -2.99
CA ALA A 351 -8.71 14.36 -3.75
C ALA A 351 -8.87 12.88 -3.40
N LEU A 352 -10.11 12.43 -3.34
CA LEU A 352 -10.46 11.02 -3.13
C LEU A 352 -10.73 10.37 -4.49
N ARG A 353 -10.28 9.13 -4.66
CA ARG A 353 -10.41 8.38 -5.91
C ARG A 353 -10.99 7.00 -5.65
N LEU A 354 -11.97 6.61 -6.47
CA LEU A 354 -12.43 5.24 -6.66
C LEU A 354 -11.84 4.65 -7.94
N SER A 355 -11.46 3.39 -7.91
CA SER A 355 -11.00 2.61 -9.07
C SER A 355 -11.26 1.12 -8.86
N GLY A 356 -10.91 0.28 -9.85
CA GLY A 356 -11.29 -1.13 -9.79
C GLY A 356 -12.81 -1.31 -9.77
N LEU A 357 -13.52 -0.43 -10.47
CA LEU A 357 -14.98 -0.39 -10.51
C LEU A 357 -15.53 -1.52 -11.41
N PRO A 358 -16.72 -2.07 -11.11
CA PRO A 358 -17.36 -3.05 -11.96
C PRO A 358 -17.59 -2.52 -13.38
N HIS A 359 -17.39 -3.38 -14.38
CA HIS A 359 -17.67 -3.08 -15.78
C HIS A 359 -19.17 -2.93 -16.05
N GLY A 360 -19.51 -2.22 -17.11
CA GLY A 360 -20.89 -2.11 -17.61
C GLY A 360 -21.80 -1.31 -16.67
N ALA A 361 -21.30 -0.25 -16.05
CA ALA A 361 -22.08 0.58 -15.14
C ALA A 361 -23.10 1.47 -15.89
N THR A 362 -24.34 1.54 -15.40
CA THR A 362 -25.31 2.55 -15.84
C THR A 362 -24.98 3.92 -15.27
N VAL A 363 -25.57 4.97 -15.84
CA VAL A 363 -25.36 6.35 -15.35
C VAL A 363 -25.80 6.49 -13.89
N GLU A 364 -26.92 5.89 -13.50
CA GLU A 364 -27.43 5.92 -12.11
C GLU A 364 -26.39 5.29 -11.15
N ARG A 365 -25.75 4.19 -11.57
CA ARG A 365 -24.72 3.55 -10.76
C ARG A 365 -23.49 4.41 -10.60
N VAL A 366 -23.10 5.12 -11.65
CA VAL A 366 -21.99 6.10 -11.59
C VAL A 366 -22.33 7.25 -10.65
N GLU A 367 -23.55 7.77 -10.69
CA GLU A 367 -24.04 8.82 -9.79
C GLU A 367 -24.02 8.37 -8.32
N GLU A 368 -24.41 7.11 -8.04
CA GLU A 368 -24.30 6.53 -6.69
C GLU A 368 -22.85 6.52 -6.19
N TRP A 369 -21.88 6.10 -7.04
CA TRP A 369 -20.45 6.12 -6.69
C TRP A 369 -19.94 7.53 -6.41
N ILE A 370 -20.31 8.50 -7.26
CA ILE A 370 -19.94 9.91 -7.07
C ILE A 370 -20.50 10.42 -5.74
N ALA A 371 -21.79 10.17 -5.47
CA ALA A 371 -22.44 10.61 -4.24
C ALA A 371 -21.81 9.98 -3.00
N ALA A 372 -21.47 8.67 -3.05
CA ALA A 372 -20.85 7.97 -1.94
C ALA A 372 -19.44 8.51 -1.64
N LEU A 373 -18.62 8.70 -2.68
CA LEU A 373 -17.27 9.26 -2.52
C LEU A 373 -17.31 10.71 -2.04
N SER A 374 -18.25 11.51 -2.55
CA SER A 374 -18.44 12.92 -2.15
C SER A 374 -18.85 13.04 -0.67
N ARG A 375 -19.68 12.13 -0.16
CA ARG A 375 -20.02 12.11 1.29
C ARG A 375 -18.76 11.93 2.13
N VAL A 376 -17.91 10.96 1.79
CA VAL A 376 -16.65 10.72 2.51
C VAL A 376 -15.73 11.94 2.43
N ALA A 377 -15.65 12.61 1.28
CA ALA A 377 -14.85 13.82 1.12
C ALA A 377 -15.35 14.97 2.04
N HIS A 378 -16.67 15.17 2.14
CA HIS A 378 -17.26 16.19 3.01
C HIS A 378 -17.13 15.86 4.49
N GLU A 379 -17.29 14.60 4.88
CA GLU A 379 -17.05 14.14 6.25
C GLU A 379 -15.59 14.37 6.66
N GLY A 380 -14.64 14.03 5.79
CA GLY A 380 -13.21 14.29 6.00
C GLY A 380 -12.90 15.77 6.17
N ALA A 381 -13.49 16.62 5.33
CA ALA A 381 -13.34 18.07 5.43
C ALA A 381 -13.90 18.63 6.77
N ALA A 382 -15.00 18.10 7.25
CA ALA A 382 -15.57 18.47 8.56
C ALA A 382 -14.63 18.08 9.70
N LEU A 383 -14.09 16.85 9.67
CA LEU A 383 -13.14 16.38 10.69
C LEU A 383 -11.83 17.17 10.71
N LEU A 384 -11.34 17.60 9.55
CA LEU A 384 -10.15 18.47 9.48
C LEU A 384 -10.41 19.83 10.14
N ARG A 385 -11.56 20.45 9.86
CA ARG A 385 -11.96 21.72 10.50
C ARG A 385 -12.07 21.59 12.02
N GLU A 386 -12.66 20.51 12.52
CA GLU A 386 -12.71 20.25 13.96
C GLU A 386 -11.33 20.11 14.59
N ARG A 387 -10.41 19.40 13.92
CA ARG A 387 -9.02 19.25 14.39
C ARG A 387 -8.30 20.60 14.45
N ALA A 388 -8.43 21.40 13.39
CA ALA A 388 -7.86 22.76 13.35
C ALA A 388 -8.41 23.66 14.45
N GLY A 389 -9.72 23.63 14.69
CA GLY A 389 -10.35 24.38 15.77
C GLY A 389 -9.88 23.97 17.16
N ARG A 390 -9.72 22.67 17.43
CA ARG A 390 -9.16 22.17 18.71
C ARG A 390 -7.69 22.56 18.90
N ALA A 391 -6.88 22.50 17.83
CA ALA A 391 -5.47 22.91 17.89
C ALA A 391 -5.33 24.42 18.14
N ALA A 392 -6.20 25.25 17.56
CA ALA A 392 -6.22 26.69 17.81
C ALA A 392 -6.65 27.02 19.25
N ALA A 393 -7.63 26.30 19.80
CA ALA A 393 -8.09 26.48 21.18
C ALA A 393 -7.13 25.98 22.27
N ALA A 394 -6.18 25.10 21.90
CA ALA A 394 -5.16 24.55 22.80
C ALA A 394 -3.83 25.34 22.81
N ARG A 395 -3.70 26.40 22.01
CA ARG A 395 -2.55 27.31 22.08
C ARG A 395 -2.80 28.33 23.18
N PRO A 396 -1.88 28.41 24.20
CA PRO A 396 -2.03 29.32 25.34
C PRO A 396 -1.90 30.80 24.93
#